data_1042ae7564f0bda081efed07e243755e
#
_entry.id   1042ae7564f0bda081efed07e243755e
#
_cell.length_a   1.000
_cell.length_b   1.000
_cell.length_c   1.000
_cell.angle_alpha   90.00
_cell.angle_beta   90.00
_cell.angle_gamma   90.00
#
_symmetry.space_group_name_H-M   'P 1'
#
loop_
_entity.id
_entity.type
_entity.pdbx_description
1 polymer ?
#
loop_
_entity_poly.entity_id
_entity_poly.type
_entity_poly.pdbx_seq_one_letter_code
_entity_poly.pdbx_strand_id
1 'polypeptide(L)'
;MSPLFLPSFSSLSLIYSYKEAFTTTIQHREILKKQTGGRGKFADIQFEMGPADEEWQKENPDKHFQFVNDIFGGSIPREFVPAIQKGFENSMGTGVLAAYPVISMKIRVFDGSFHAVDSDSMSFELCAKSGFREAGRKAKPVLLEPIMKVEVITPDQYMGDVTGDLNRRRGILEGMDSRNNAQVIKAKVPLSEMFGYVTQLRSLSSGRATSTMEFSHYNPAPNNIAEEVMAKNKGKVKDEE
;
A
#
# COMPACT_ATOMS: atom_id res chain seq x y z
N MET A 1 -25.32 -19.24 -19.97
CA MET A 1 -23.89 -19.15 -19.65
C MET A 1 -23.44 -17.72 -19.98
N SER A 2 -23.36 -16.85 -18.97
CA SER A 2 -22.88 -15.47 -19.18
C SER A 2 -21.36 -15.50 -19.37
N PRO A 3 -20.80 -14.78 -20.35
CA PRO A 3 -19.35 -14.69 -20.49
C PRO A 3 -18.79 -13.93 -19.27
N LEU A 4 -17.88 -14.56 -18.53
CA LEU A 4 -17.06 -13.91 -17.53
C LEU A 4 -16.28 -12.79 -18.22
N PHE A 5 -16.67 -11.56 -17.94
CA PHE A 5 -15.98 -10.34 -18.38
C PHE A 5 -14.64 -10.29 -17.64
N LEU A 6 -13.57 -10.82 -18.25
CA LEU A 6 -12.22 -10.59 -17.76
C LEU A 6 -11.93 -9.10 -17.94
N PRO A 7 -11.61 -8.38 -16.85
CA PRO A 7 -11.28 -6.96 -16.95
C PRO A 7 -10.07 -6.76 -17.86
N SER A 8 -10.09 -5.72 -18.68
CA SER A 8 -8.96 -5.38 -19.54
C SER A 8 -7.73 -5.02 -18.70
N PHE A 9 -6.52 -5.24 -19.22
CA PHE A 9 -5.26 -4.94 -18.51
C PHE A 9 -5.19 -3.49 -17.98
N SER A 10 -5.77 -2.54 -18.69
CA SER A 10 -5.87 -1.15 -18.25
C SER A 10 -6.74 -0.97 -17.01
N SER A 11 -7.79 -1.78 -16.83
CA SER A 11 -8.64 -1.74 -15.64
C SER A 11 -7.99 -2.40 -14.43
N LEU A 12 -7.19 -3.45 -14.62
CA LEU A 12 -6.43 -4.09 -13.54
C LEU A 12 -5.34 -3.15 -12.97
N SER A 13 -4.65 -2.38 -13.81
CA SER A 13 -3.66 -1.41 -13.34
C SER A 13 -4.26 -0.22 -12.59
N LEU A 14 -5.53 0.09 -12.81
CA LEU A 14 -6.27 1.09 -12.03
C LEU A 14 -6.75 0.55 -10.68
N ILE A 15 -7.03 -0.75 -10.59
CA ILE A 15 -7.51 -1.41 -9.36
C ILE A 15 -6.35 -1.79 -8.45
N TYR A 16 -5.26 -2.31 -9.01
CA TYR A 16 -4.10 -2.81 -8.27
C TYR A 16 -2.85 -1.97 -8.60
N SER A 17 -2.79 -0.76 -8.03
CA SER A 17 -1.61 0.09 -8.10
C SER A 17 -0.59 -0.27 -7.02
N TYR A 18 0.61 0.28 -7.10
CA TYR A 18 1.57 0.25 -5.99
C TYR A 18 0.93 0.74 -4.69
N LYS A 19 1.45 0.28 -3.57
CA LYS A 19 1.10 0.73 -2.22
C LYS A 19 2.38 1.07 -1.45
N GLU A 20 2.22 1.70 -0.30
CA GLU A 20 3.30 1.91 0.65
C GLU A 20 3.00 1.23 1.98
N ALA A 21 4.02 0.84 2.72
CA ALA A 21 3.88 0.35 4.08
C ALA A 21 5.09 0.77 4.92
N PHE A 22 4.91 0.82 6.23
CA PHE A 22 5.99 1.05 7.18
C PHE A 22 6.52 -0.29 7.69
N THR A 23 7.84 -0.39 7.90
CA THR A 23 8.48 -1.63 8.37
C THR A 23 8.95 -1.55 9.81
N THR A 24 9.00 -0.35 10.38
CA THR A 24 9.53 -0.12 11.73
C THR A 24 8.55 0.74 12.51
N THR A 25 8.29 0.37 13.75
CA THR A 25 7.54 1.22 14.68
C THR A 25 8.47 2.30 15.26
N ILE A 26 8.02 3.54 15.21
CA ILE A 26 8.74 4.69 15.78
C ILE A 26 7.83 5.49 16.69
N GLN A 27 8.42 6.15 17.68
CA GLN A 27 7.74 7.17 18.48
C GLN A 27 8.03 8.55 17.90
N HIS A 28 7.01 9.39 17.85
CA HIS A 28 7.12 10.75 17.37
C HIS A 28 6.25 11.69 18.20
N ARG A 29 6.71 12.92 18.34
CA ARG A 29 5.95 14.04 18.89
C ARG A 29 5.85 15.12 17.83
N GLU A 30 4.63 15.53 17.52
CA GLU A 30 4.36 16.62 16.57
C GLU A 30 3.65 17.76 17.31
N ILE A 31 4.13 19.00 17.08
CA ILE A 31 3.55 20.20 17.68
C ILE A 31 3.19 21.17 16.58
N LEU A 32 1.90 21.43 16.43
CA LEU A 32 1.39 22.53 15.63
C LEU A 32 1.26 23.77 16.48
N LYS A 33 2.06 24.80 16.18
CA LYS A 33 1.93 26.11 16.81
C LYS A 33 2.01 27.19 15.75
N LYS A 34 0.86 27.80 15.43
CA LYS A 34 0.76 28.94 14.49
C LYS A 34 0.05 30.08 15.20
N GLN A 35 0.65 31.28 15.16
CA GLN A 35 0.08 32.48 15.74
C GLN A 35 0.19 33.60 14.68
N THR A 36 -0.94 33.99 14.13
CA THR A 36 -1.05 35.03 13.11
C THR A 36 -2.14 36.00 13.53
N GLY A 37 -1.76 37.06 14.29
CA GLY A 37 -2.60 38.25 14.53
C GLY A 37 -4.08 37.99 14.93
N GLY A 38 -4.35 37.07 15.86
CA GLY A 38 -5.68 36.71 16.31
C GLY A 38 -5.67 35.42 17.12
N ARG A 39 -6.77 34.60 17.05
CA ARG A 39 -6.83 33.28 17.66
C ARG A 39 -5.76 32.38 17.04
N GLY A 40 -4.83 31.87 17.86
CA GLY A 40 -3.77 30.96 17.44
C GLY A 40 -4.31 29.57 17.08
N LYS A 41 -3.42 28.70 16.59
CA LYS A 41 -3.65 27.26 16.42
C LYS A 41 -2.61 26.51 17.23
N PHE A 42 -3.04 25.64 18.12
CA PHE A 42 -2.18 24.80 18.92
C PHE A 42 -2.69 23.36 18.96
N ALA A 43 -1.81 22.41 18.73
CA ALA A 43 -2.03 21.00 19.00
C ALA A 43 -0.67 20.32 19.23
N ASP A 44 -0.62 19.40 20.18
CA ASP A 44 0.57 18.62 20.52
C ASP A 44 0.13 17.15 20.67
N ILE A 45 0.72 16.27 19.88
CA ILE A 45 0.35 14.85 19.83
C ILE A 45 1.64 14.03 19.96
N GLN A 46 1.65 13.09 20.90
CA GLN A 46 2.68 12.07 21.02
C GLN A 46 2.10 10.72 20.64
N PHE A 47 2.74 10.05 19.70
CA PHE A 47 2.22 8.81 19.14
C PHE A 47 3.31 7.86 18.69
N GLU A 48 2.94 6.59 18.59
CA GLU A 48 3.69 5.55 17.89
C GLU A 48 3.07 5.32 16.52
N MET A 49 3.91 5.13 15.50
CA MET A 49 3.51 4.79 14.15
C MET A 49 4.35 3.65 13.60
N GLY A 50 3.72 2.68 12.98
CA GLY A 50 4.39 1.54 12.39
C GLY A 50 3.43 0.59 11.68
N PRO A 51 3.85 -0.67 11.41
CA PRO A 51 2.97 -1.68 10.82
C PRO A 51 1.83 -2.04 11.78
N ALA A 52 0.67 -2.39 11.22
CA ALA A 52 -0.44 -2.93 12.00
C ALA A 52 -0.06 -4.27 12.64
N ASP A 53 -0.67 -4.57 13.81
CA ASP A 53 -0.43 -5.84 14.49
C ASP A 53 -0.93 -7.02 13.64
N GLU A 54 -0.14 -8.08 13.54
CA GLU A 54 -0.47 -9.26 12.73
C GLU A 54 -1.80 -9.93 13.14
N GLU A 55 -2.09 -10.01 14.44
CA GLU A 55 -3.34 -10.56 14.96
C GLU A 55 -4.52 -9.68 14.54
N TRP A 56 -4.40 -8.37 14.73
CA TRP A 56 -5.42 -7.41 14.31
C TRP A 56 -5.67 -7.47 12.80
N GLN A 57 -4.62 -7.62 11.98
CA GLN A 57 -4.74 -7.71 10.52
C GLN A 57 -5.46 -9.00 10.09
N LYS A 58 -5.24 -10.13 10.78
CA LYS A 58 -5.96 -11.39 10.53
C LYS A 58 -7.44 -11.29 10.85
N GLU A 59 -7.81 -10.57 11.92
CA GLU A 59 -9.20 -10.33 12.30
C GLU A 59 -9.89 -9.27 11.41
N ASN A 60 -9.11 -8.38 10.80
CA ASN A 60 -9.61 -7.27 10.00
C ASN A 60 -8.93 -7.22 8.61
N PRO A 61 -9.10 -8.23 7.74
CA PRO A 61 -8.36 -8.35 6.48
C PRO A 61 -8.62 -7.20 5.49
N ASP A 62 -9.80 -6.59 5.56
CA ASP A 62 -10.22 -5.49 4.67
C ASP A 62 -9.87 -4.10 5.23
N LYS A 63 -9.33 -4.02 6.46
CA LYS A 63 -8.95 -2.77 7.08
C LYS A 63 -7.45 -2.57 7.02
N HIS A 64 -7.03 -1.35 6.70
CA HIS A 64 -5.62 -0.98 6.59
C HIS A 64 -5.16 0.00 7.65
N PHE A 65 -6.06 0.45 8.54
CA PHE A 65 -5.78 1.41 9.58
C PHE A 65 -6.20 0.91 10.96
N GLN A 66 -5.23 0.69 11.81
CA GLN A 66 -5.40 0.35 13.22
C GLN A 66 -5.13 1.60 14.06
N PHE A 67 -6.16 2.12 14.71
CA PHE A 67 -6.03 3.27 15.61
C PHE A 67 -6.22 2.83 17.06
N VAL A 68 -5.26 3.17 17.92
CA VAL A 68 -5.27 2.88 19.36
C VAL A 68 -5.21 4.19 20.13
N ASN A 69 -6.26 4.46 20.89
CA ASN A 69 -6.29 5.60 21.81
C ASN A 69 -5.87 5.14 23.20
N ASP A 70 -4.67 5.51 23.60
CA ASP A 70 -4.05 5.17 24.88
C ASP A 70 -3.73 6.44 25.71
N ILE A 71 -4.49 7.52 25.46
CA ILE A 71 -4.32 8.79 26.15
C ILE A 71 -4.77 8.65 27.59
N PHE A 72 -3.86 8.92 28.52
CA PHE A 72 -4.14 8.87 29.95
C PHE A 72 -4.26 10.28 30.56
N GLY A 73 -5.05 10.41 31.64
CA GLY A 73 -5.11 11.63 32.45
C GLY A 73 -5.79 12.85 31.78
N GLY A 74 -6.34 12.70 30.56
CA GLY A 74 -7.03 13.80 29.86
C GLY A 74 -6.07 14.84 29.29
N SER A 75 -4.82 14.48 28.99
CA SER A 75 -3.83 15.35 28.36
C SER A 75 -4.29 15.92 27.02
N ILE A 76 -5.12 15.16 26.29
CA ILE A 76 -5.90 15.62 25.14
C ILE A 76 -7.38 15.37 25.44
N PRO A 77 -8.27 16.39 25.34
CA PRO A 77 -9.70 16.21 25.47
C PRO A 77 -10.28 15.18 24.49
N ARG A 78 -11.20 14.35 24.96
CA ARG A 78 -11.78 13.25 24.16
C ARG A 78 -12.45 13.71 22.86
N GLU A 79 -12.94 14.93 22.82
CA GLU A 79 -13.58 15.55 21.64
C GLU A 79 -12.61 15.75 20.47
N PHE A 80 -11.29 15.81 20.70
CA PHE A 80 -10.28 15.98 19.65
C PHE A 80 -9.76 14.65 19.08
N VAL A 81 -9.96 13.54 19.78
CA VAL A 81 -9.48 12.22 19.35
C VAL A 81 -10.01 11.80 17.97
N PRO A 82 -11.29 12.00 17.64
CA PRO A 82 -11.80 11.70 16.29
C PRO A 82 -11.10 12.51 15.18
N ALA A 83 -10.73 13.77 15.47
CA ALA A 83 -10.03 14.62 14.53
C ALA A 83 -8.59 14.15 14.29
N ILE A 84 -7.92 13.68 15.35
CA ILE A 84 -6.59 13.05 15.26
C ILE A 84 -6.65 11.79 14.39
N GLN A 85 -7.58 10.89 14.69
CA GLN A 85 -7.78 9.67 13.92
C GLN A 85 -8.03 9.97 12.43
N LYS A 86 -8.94 10.89 12.14
CA LYS A 86 -9.26 11.33 10.77
C LYS A 86 -8.05 11.95 10.08
N GLY A 87 -7.22 12.71 10.79
CA GLY A 87 -6.00 13.30 10.24
C GLY A 87 -5.01 12.26 9.77
N PHE A 88 -4.77 11.22 10.56
CA PHE A 88 -3.91 10.09 10.16
C PHE A 88 -4.53 9.27 9.03
N GLU A 89 -5.80 8.90 9.12
CA GLU A 89 -6.52 8.10 8.12
C GLU A 89 -6.53 8.78 6.75
N ASN A 90 -6.85 10.07 6.69
CA ASN A 90 -6.82 10.85 5.45
C ASN A 90 -5.41 10.93 4.84
N SER A 91 -4.37 10.95 5.68
CA SER A 91 -2.97 11.02 5.22
C SER A 91 -2.50 9.72 4.57
N MET A 92 -3.12 8.57 4.89
CA MET A 92 -2.81 7.29 4.25
C MET A 92 -3.07 7.28 2.75
N GLY A 93 -3.98 8.13 2.26
CA GLY A 93 -4.29 8.22 0.82
C GLY A 93 -3.10 8.66 -0.02
N THR A 94 -2.13 9.34 0.58
CA THR A 94 -0.92 9.83 -0.08
C THR A 94 0.28 9.49 0.79
N GLY A 95 1.03 8.47 0.38
CA GLY A 95 2.22 8.01 1.10
C GLY A 95 3.40 8.96 1.02
N VAL A 96 4.46 8.61 1.73
CA VAL A 96 5.64 9.47 1.93
C VAL A 96 6.80 9.18 0.96
N LEU A 97 6.74 8.05 0.21
CA LEU A 97 7.79 7.67 -0.75
C LEU A 97 7.48 8.12 -2.18
N ALA A 98 6.34 7.70 -2.69
CA ALA A 98 5.98 7.87 -4.10
C ALA A 98 4.51 8.28 -4.27
N ALA A 99 3.89 8.82 -3.22
CA ALA A 99 2.50 9.26 -3.17
C ALA A 99 1.47 8.14 -3.44
N TYR A 100 1.81 6.88 -3.18
CA TYR A 100 0.85 5.79 -3.21
C TYR A 100 0.18 5.59 -1.85
N PRO A 101 -1.06 5.08 -1.81
CA PRO A 101 -1.75 4.86 -0.55
C PRO A 101 -0.97 3.91 0.37
N VAL A 102 -0.90 4.27 1.66
CA VAL A 102 -0.32 3.43 2.72
C VAL A 102 -1.33 2.39 3.15
N ILE A 103 -0.88 1.15 3.37
CA ILE A 103 -1.70 0.05 3.89
C ILE A 103 -1.09 -0.53 5.17
N SER A 104 -1.93 -1.19 5.96
CA SER A 104 -1.53 -1.93 7.18
C SER A 104 -0.73 -1.07 8.16
N MET A 105 -1.26 0.13 8.48
CA MET A 105 -0.66 1.08 9.41
C MET A 105 -1.33 1.03 10.78
N LYS A 106 -0.53 1.08 11.83
CA LYS A 106 -0.96 1.30 13.21
C LYS A 106 -0.52 2.67 13.71
N ILE A 107 -1.45 3.37 14.34
CA ILE A 107 -1.19 4.57 15.13
C ILE A 107 -1.66 4.31 16.56
N ARG A 108 -0.80 4.53 17.54
CA ARG A 108 -1.12 4.55 18.97
C ARG A 108 -0.82 5.92 19.52
N VAL A 109 -1.86 6.67 19.88
CA VAL A 109 -1.72 7.99 20.53
C VAL A 109 -1.73 7.77 22.04
N PHE A 110 -0.68 8.19 22.72
CA PHE A 110 -0.52 7.90 24.14
C PHE A 110 -0.39 9.15 25.02
N ASP A 111 -0.04 10.33 24.43
CA ASP A 111 0.07 11.57 25.21
C ASP A 111 -0.07 12.79 24.29
N GLY A 112 -0.07 13.99 24.87
CA GLY A 112 -0.10 15.26 24.16
C GLY A 112 -0.45 16.41 25.07
N SER A 113 -0.79 17.55 24.47
CA SER A 113 -1.29 18.70 25.21
C SER A 113 -2.20 19.57 24.35
N PHE A 114 -3.00 20.39 25.00
CA PHE A 114 -3.89 21.34 24.35
C PHE A 114 -3.83 22.71 25.03
N HIS A 115 -4.28 23.71 24.31
CA HIS A 115 -4.43 25.08 24.83
C HIS A 115 -5.91 25.47 24.82
N ALA A 116 -6.45 25.91 25.94
CA ALA A 116 -7.89 26.13 26.12
C ALA A 116 -8.54 27.09 25.09
N VAL A 117 -7.76 28.02 24.52
CA VAL A 117 -8.25 29.01 23.55
C VAL A 117 -7.86 28.68 22.12
N ASP A 118 -6.63 28.14 21.91
CA ASP A 118 -6.03 27.99 20.59
C ASP A 118 -6.14 26.57 20.02
N SER A 119 -6.66 25.62 20.80
CA SER A 119 -6.91 24.26 20.33
C SER A 119 -8.32 24.08 19.80
N ASP A 120 -8.41 23.40 18.66
CA ASP A 120 -9.66 22.97 18.04
C ASP A 120 -9.44 21.67 17.25
N SER A 121 -10.52 21.03 16.80
CA SER A 121 -10.46 19.79 16.02
C SER A 121 -9.63 19.93 14.75
N MET A 122 -9.68 21.09 14.08
CA MET A 122 -8.90 21.32 12.87
C MET A 122 -7.42 21.39 13.17
N SER A 123 -6.99 22.00 14.27
CA SER A 123 -5.59 22.06 14.70
C SER A 123 -5.04 20.67 14.97
N PHE A 124 -5.81 19.79 15.62
CA PHE A 124 -5.43 18.40 15.85
C PHE A 124 -5.40 17.57 14.56
N GLU A 125 -6.34 17.75 13.63
CA GLU A 125 -6.32 17.09 12.32
C GLU A 125 -5.07 17.50 11.51
N LEU A 126 -4.72 18.79 11.48
CA LEU A 126 -3.53 19.28 10.80
C LEU A 126 -2.24 18.79 11.47
N CYS A 127 -2.19 18.78 12.80
CA CYS A 127 -1.05 18.25 13.56
C CYS A 127 -0.83 16.75 13.24
N ALA A 128 -1.91 15.96 13.21
CA ALA A 128 -1.82 14.55 12.83
C ALA A 128 -1.30 14.35 11.39
N LYS A 129 -1.74 15.19 10.43
CA LYS A 129 -1.26 15.16 9.04
C LYS A 129 0.23 15.49 8.94
N SER A 130 0.70 16.51 9.66
CA SER A 130 2.12 16.85 9.72
C SER A 130 2.93 15.73 10.35
N GLY A 131 2.47 15.25 11.51
CA GLY A 131 3.10 14.13 12.23
C GLY A 131 3.21 12.85 11.39
N PHE A 132 2.18 12.52 10.59
CA PHE A 132 2.23 11.40 9.66
C PHE A 132 3.39 11.52 8.67
N ARG A 133 3.60 12.70 8.07
CA ARG A 133 4.67 12.91 7.10
C ARG A 133 6.04 12.79 7.74
N GLU A 134 6.26 13.47 8.87
CA GLU A 134 7.54 13.46 9.57
C GLU A 134 7.89 12.09 10.15
N ALA A 135 6.93 11.44 10.78
CA ALA A 135 7.09 10.10 11.31
C ALA A 135 7.24 9.06 10.19
N GLY A 136 6.46 9.16 9.12
CA GLY A 136 6.47 8.24 7.99
C GLY A 136 7.82 8.14 7.31
N ARG A 137 8.52 9.25 7.14
CA ARG A 137 9.89 9.27 6.60
C ARG A 137 10.89 8.51 7.49
N LYS A 138 10.66 8.44 8.80
CA LYS A 138 11.52 7.76 9.78
C LYS A 138 11.16 6.29 10.00
N ALA A 139 9.93 5.89 9.71
CA ALA A 139 9.39 4.55 9.94
C ALA A 139 9.82 3.51 8.88
N LYS A 140 10.89 3.77 8.14
CA LYS A 140 11.43 2.95 7.04
C LYS A 140 10.32 2.52 6.07
N PRO A 141 9.75 3.47 5.33
CA PRO A 141 8.70 3.17 4.38
C PRO A 141 9.24 2.32 3.22
N VAL A 142 8.41 1.40 2.71
CA VAL A 142 8.72 0.53 1.57
C VAL A 142 7.62 0.64 0.52
N LEU A 143 8.01 0.55 -0.74
CA LEU A 143 7.07 0.44 -1.84
C LEU A 143 6.64 -1.02 -2.00
N LEU A 144 5.35 -1.25 -2.16
CA LEU A 144 4.76 -2.56 -2.38
C LEU A 144 4.23 -2.67 -3.80
N GLU A 145 4.58 -3.76 -4.49
CA GLU A 145 4.06 -4.10 -5.81
C GLU A 145 2.97 -5.18 -5.70
N PRO A 146 1.90 -5.09 -6.52
CA PRO A 146 0.88 -6.13 -6.57
C PRO A 146 1.39 -7.37 -7.28
N ILE A 147 1.26 -8.51 -6.62
CA ILE A 147 1.61 -9.82 -7.15
C ILE A 147 0.35 -10.53 -7.63
N MET A 148 0.39 -11.01 -8.86
CA MET A 148 -0.70 -11.74 -9.50
C MET A 148 -0.43 -13.24 -9.45
N LYS A 149 -1.46 -14.01 -9.12
CA LYS A 149 -1.49 -15.46 -9.33
C LYS A 149 -1.90 -15.70 -10.78
N VAL A 150 -1.00 -16.29 -11.54
CA VAL A 150 -1.17 -16.59 -12.96
C VAL A 150 -1.26 -18.10 -13.13
N GLU A 151 -2.29 -18.57 -13.83
CA GLU A 151 -2.41 -19.96 -14.27
C GLU A 151 -2.39 -19.99 -15.79
N VAL A 152 -1.49 -20.78 -16.37
CA VAL A 152 -1.37 -20.94 -17.82
C VAL A 152 -1.61 -22.40 -18.19
N ILE A 153 -2.53 -22.63 -19.13
CA ILE A 153 -2.79 -23.94 -19.68
C ILE A 153 -2.19 -23.98 -21.09
N THR A 154 -1.27 -24.88 -21.34
CA THR A 154 -0.52 -24.98 -22.61
C THR A 154 -0.27 -26.44 -23.00
N PRO A 155 -0.22 -26.77 -24.31
CA PRO A 155 0.29 -28.07 -24.76
C PRO A 155 1.73 -28.30 -24.29
N ASP A 156 2.09 -29.54 -24.03
CA ASP A 156 3.38 -29.96 -23.50
C ASP A 156 4.60 -29.39 -24.26
N GLN A 157 4.50 -29.37 -25.58
CA GLN A 157 5.57 -28.86 -26.47
C GLN A 157 5.94 -27.39 -26.26
N TYR A 158 5.07 -26.56 -25.67
CA TYR A 158 5.31 -25.14 -25.40
C TYR A 158 5.60 -24.84 -23.91
N MET A 159 5.59 -25.85 -23.06
CA MET A 159 5.80 -25.71 -21.61
C MET A 159 7.11 -24.98 -21.29
N GLY A 160 8.19 -25.35 -21.96
CA GLY A 160 9.53 -24.75 -21.76
C GLY A 160 9.57 -23.28 -22.10
N ASP A 161 8.97 -22.88 -23.24
CA ASP A 161 8.95 -21.48 -23.68
C ASP A 161 8.10 -20.62 -22.77
N VAL A 162 6.92 -21.12 -22.37
CA VAL A 162 6.01 -20.43 -21.44
C VAL A 162 6.67 -20.26 -20.06
N THR A 163 7.28 -21.30 -19.53
CA THR A 163 7.99 -21.26 -18.25
C THR A 163 9.16 -20.29 -18.30
N GLY A 164 9.92 -20.32 -19.39
CA GLY A 164 11.03 -19.38 -19.62
C GLY A 164 10.56 -17.92 -19.70
N ASP A 165 9.43 -17.65 -20.32
CA ASP A 165 8.85 -16.29 -20.37
C ASP A 165 8.36 -15.81 -18.98
N LEU A 166 7.67 -16.66 -18.22
CA LEU A 166 7.23 -16.34 -16.86
C LEU A 166 8.44 -16.04 -15.95
N ASN A 167 9.52 -16.80 -16.04
CA ASN A 167 10.75 -16.55 -15.28
C ASN A 167 11.39 -15.20 -15.66
N ARG A 168 11.45 -14.86 -16.96
CA ARG A 168 11.94 -13.54 -17.40
C ARG A 168 11.11 -12.38 -16.87
N ARG A 169 9.82 -12.61 -16.60
CA ARG A 169 8.88 -11.66 -15.99
C ARG A 169 8.93 -11.65 -14.45
N ARG A 170 10.02 -12.09 -13.86
CA ARG A 170 10.19 -12.18 -12.40
C ARG A 170 9.15 -13.10 -11.75
N GLY A 171 8.58 -14.03 -12.53
CA GLY A 171 7.61 -14.99 -12.05
C GLY A 171 8.25 -16.06 -11.17
N ILE A 172 7.59 -16.37 -10.06
CA ILE A 172 7.94 -17.48 -9.16
C ILE A 172 6.97 -18.62 -9.45
N LEU A 173 7.50 -19.73 -9.99
CA LEU A 173 6.70 -20.92 -10.27
C LEU A 173 6.28 -21.59 -8.96
N GLU A 174 5.00 -21.87 -8.80
CA GLU A 174 4.44 -22.53 -7.61
C GLU A 174 4.15 -24.01 -7.85
N GLY A 175 3.90 -24.40 -9.09
CA GLY A 175 3.62 -25.78 -9.44
C GLY A 175 3.31 -25.96 -10.93
N MET A 176 3.42 -27.21 -11.35
CA MET A 176 3.03 -27.67 -12.68
C MET A 176 2.23 -28.97 -12.54
N ASP A 177 1.05 -29.00 -13.15
CA ASP A 177 0.16 -30.14 -13.15
C ASP A 177 -0.10 -30.56 -14.61
N SER A 178 -0.14 -31.86 -14.89
CA SER A 178 -0.54 -32.37 -16.21
C SER A 178 -2.02 -32.77 -16.20
N ARG A 179 -2.80 -32.23 -17.15
CA ARG A 179 -4.23 -32.56 -17.31
C ARG A 179 -4.54 -32.83 -18.79
N ASN A 180 -4.98 -34.06 -19.13
CA ASN A 180 -5.52 -34.40 -20.46
C ASN A 180 -4.66 -33.84 -21.62
N ASN A 181 -3.37 -34.17 -21.70
CA ASN A 181 -2.41 -33.69 -22.71
C ASN A 181 -2.12 -32.19 -22.70
N ALA A 182 -2.46 -31.47 -21.62
CA ALA A 182 -2.09 -30.10 -21.42
C ALA A 182 -1.35 -29.94 -20.08
N GLN A 183 -0.42 -29.00 -20.03
CA GLN A 183 0.29 -28.61 -18.82
C GLN A 183 -0.39 -27.39 -18.22
N VAL A 184 -0.59 -27.41 -16.90
CA VAL A 184 -1.12 -26.30 -16.13
C VAL A 184 0.04 -25.74 -15.29
N ILE A 185 0.50 -24.55 -15.64
CA ILE A 185 1.63 -23.86 -14.99
C ILE A 185 1.02 -22.80 -14.06
N LYS A 186 1.39 -22.84 -12.78
CA LYS A 186 0.98 -21.85 -11.78
C LYS A 186 2.18 -21.04 -11.35
N ALA A 187 2.04 -19.73 -11.40
CA ALA A 187 3.11 -18.80 -11.04
C ALA A 187 2.57 -17.56 -10.31
N LYS A 188 3.43 -16.94 -9.50
CA LYS A 188 3.23 -15.60 -8.95
C LYS A 188 4.10 -14.62 -9.71
N VAL A 189 3.48 -13.61 -10.32
CA VAL A 189 4.17 -12.64 -11.18
C VAL A 189 3.77 -11.22 -10.81
N PRO A 190 4.70 -10.27 -10.72
CA PRO A 190 4.35 -8.87 -10.50
C PRO A 190 3.48 -8.34 -11.65
N LEU A 191 2.44 -7.57 -11.31
CA LEU A 191 1.51 -7.03 -12.32
C LEU A 191 2.22 -6.17 -13.36
N SER A 192 3.25 -5.42 -12.96
CA SER A 192 4.05 -4.58 -13.86
C SER A 192 4.68 -5.37 -15.01
N GLU A 193 5.02 -6.65 -14.79
CA GLU A 193 5.63 -7.54 -15.78
C GLU A 193 4.60 -8.23 -16.70
N MET A 194 3.31 -8.10 -16.39
CA MET A 194 2.24 -8.77 -17.12
C MET A 194 1.70 -7.95 -18.31
N PHE A 195 2.19 -6.72 -18.50
CA PHE A 195 1.82 -5.95 -19.69
C PHE A 195 2.27 -6.65 -20.97
N GLY A 196 1.35 -6.78 -21.94
CA GLY A 196 1.59 -7.47 -23.20
C GLY A 196 1.72 -8.99 -23.10
N TYR A 197 1.56 -9.59 -21.92
CA TYR A 197 1.73 -11.03 -21.71
C TYR A 197 0.83 -11.89 -22.60
N VAL A 198 -0.45 -11.54 -22.74
CA VAL A 198 -1.41 -12.31 -23.57
C VAL A 198 -0.96 -12.39 -25.03
N THR A 199 -0.43 -11.29 -25.58
CA THR A 199 0.11 -11.25 -26.93
C THR A 199 1.35 -12.13 -27.07
N GLN A 200 2.26 -12.02 -26.10
CA GLN A 200 3.47 -12.85 -26.06
C GLN A 200 3.13 -14.33 -25.92
N LEU A 201 2.19 -14.68 -25.04
CA LEU A 201 1.74 -16.06 -24.83
C LEU A 201 1.17 -16.67 -26.12
N ARG A 202 0.36 -15.89 -26.87
CA ARG A 202 -0.16 -16.33 -28.18
C ARG A 202 0.96 -16.61 -29.17
N SER A 203 1.97 -15.75 -29.23
CA SER A 203 3.13 -15.96 -30.10
C SER A 203 3.92 -17.21 -29.73
N LEU A 204 4.21 -17.41 -28.44
CA LEU A 204 4.98 -18.55 -27.91
C LEU A 204 4.26 -19.89 -28.13
N SER A 205 2.94 -19.90 -28.05
CA SER A 205 2.13 -21.13 -28.09
C SER A 205 1.38 -21.34 -29.41
N SER A 206 1.66 -20.53 -30.45
CA SER A 206 0.88 -20.55 -31.71
C SER A 206 -0.63 -20.42 -31.45
N GLY A 207 -1.01 -19.61 -30.47
CA GLY A 207 -2.40 -19.38 -30.07
C GLY A 207 -3.05 -20.50 -29.26
N ARG A 208 -2.31 -21.56 -28.87
CA ARG A 208 -2.87 -22.75 -28.20
C ARG A 208 -2.87 -22.67 -26.66
N ALA A 209 -2.16 -21.71 -26.06
CA ALA A 209 -2.19 -21.52 -24.63
C ALA A 209 -3.24 -20.49 -24.21
N THR A 210 -3.80 -20.68 -23.02
CA THR A 210 -4.71 -19.75 -22.34
C THR A 210 -4.15 -19.40 -20.98
N SER A 211 -4.45 -18.20 -20.48
CA SER A 211 -4.04 -17.79 -19.14
C SER A 211 -5.18 -17.12 -18.40
N THR A 212 -5.21 -17.33 -17.10
CA THR A 212 -6.01 -16.58 -16.14
C THR A 212 -5.09 -15.86 -15.17
N MET A 213 -5.55 -14.73 -14.63
CA MET A 213 -4.78 -13.92 -13.70
C MET A 213 -5.70 -13.35 -12.63
N GLU A 214 -5.31 -13.53 -11.36
CA GLU A 214 -6.02 -13.05 -10.19
C GLU A 214 -5.05 -12.33 -9.27
N PHE A 215 -5.53 -11.33 -8.52
CA PHE A 215 -4.72 -10.70 -7.48
C PHE A 215 -4.42 -11.71 -6.36
N SER A 216 -3.17 -11.72 -5.91
CA SER A 216 -2.73 -12.58 -4.81
C SER A 216 -2.48 -11.77 -3.54
N HIS A 217 -1.48 -10.91 -3.56
CA HIS A 217 -1.07 -10.11 -2.41
C HIS A 217 -0.15 -8.96 -2.85
N TYR A 218 0.20 -8.10 -1.91
CA TYR A 218 1.26 -7.12 -2.07
C TYR A 218 2.59 -7.66 -1.54
N ASN A 219 3.70 -7.35 -2.22
CA ASN A 219 5.05 -7.73 -1.80
C ASN A 219 5.99 -6.52 -1.93
N PRO A 220 7.02 -6.37 -1.08
CA PRO A 220 8.03 -5.33 -1.26
C PRO A 220 8.65 -5.36 -2.65
N ALA A 221 8.62 -4.22 -3.35
CA ALA A 221 9.26 -4.08 -4.65
C ALA A 221 10.79 -4.13 -4.50
N PRO A 222 11.53 -4.74 -5.43
CA PRO A 222 12.98 -4.64 -5.46
C PRO A 222 13.45 -3.19 -5.53
N ASN A 223 14.63 -2.91 -4.97
CA ASN A 223 15.14 -1.54 -4.85
C ASN A 223 15.22 -0.79 -6.19
N ASN A 224 15.67 -1.45 -7.25
CA ASN A 224 15.74 -0.86 -8.59
C ASN A 224 14.36 -0.43 -9.12
N ILE A 225 13.32 -1.23 -8.89
CA ILE A 225 11.94 -0.91 -9.28
C ILE A 225 11.39 0.22 -8.40
N ALA A 226 11.65 0.15 -7.09
CA ALA A 226 11.22 1.19 -6.16
C ALA A 226 11.83 2.56 -6.51
N GLU A 227 13.14 2.62 -6.81
CA GLU A 227 13.83 3.83 -7.23
C GLU A 227 13.26 4.40 -8.54
N GLU A 228 12.99 3.55 -9.52
CA GLU A 228 12.37 3.98 -10.79
C GLU A 228 10.98 4.59 -10.59
N VAL A 229 10.15 3.94 -9.76
CA VAL A 229 8.79 4.39 -9.45
C VAL A 229 8.82 5.70 -8.65
N MET A 230 9.71 5.80 -7.66
CA MET A 230 9.91 7.04 -6.89
C MET A 230 10.37 8.18 -7.79
N ALA A 231 11.31 7.94 -8.70
CA ALA A 231 11.79 8.95 -9.65
C ALA A 231 10.67 9.46 -10.57
N LYS A 232 9.80 8.59 -11.07
CA LYS A 232 8.64 8.96 -11.90
C LYS A 232 7.59 9.77 -11.14
N ASN A 233 7.48 9.58 -9.84
CA ASN A 233 6.50 10.27 -8.98
C ASN A 233 7.11 11.44 -8.16
N LYS A 234 8.39 11.76 -8.39
CA LYS A 234 9.06 12.88 -7.75
C LYS A 234 8.34 14.19 -8.11
N GLY A 235 7.68 14.81 -7.16
CA GLY A 235 6.82 15.99 -7.35
C GLY A 235 5.33 15.74 -7.09
N LYS A 236 4.89 14.46 -6.92
CA LYS A 236 3.55 14.14 -6.42
C LYS A 236 3.52 14.07 -4.90
N VAL A 237 4.65 13.76 -4.27
CA VAL A 237 4.84 13.91 -2.83
C VAL A 237 5.04 15.39 -2.57
N LYS A 238 3.95 16.12 -2.36
CA LYS A 238 4.01 17.56 -2.06
C LYS A 238 4.60 17.73 -0.67
N ASP A 239 5.74 18.41 -0.59
CA ASP A 239 6.14 19.15 0.58
C ASP A 239 5.25 20.42 0.63
N GLU A 240 4.05 20.32 1.19
CA GLU A 240 3.27 21.51 1.53
C GLU A 240 3.95 22.11 2.77
N GLU A 241 4.65 23.23 2.55
CA GLU A 241 5.16 24.15 3.57
C GLU A 241 4.04 24.75 4.43
#